data_bc95457bcbb5aadf0313cd9d22b9de09
#
_entry.id   bc95457bcbb5aadf0313cd9d22b9de09
#
_cell.length_a   1.000
_cell.length_b   1.000
_cell.length_c   1.000
_cell.angle_alpha   90.00
_cell.angle_beta   90.00
_cell.angle_gamma   90.00
#
_symmetry.space_group_name_H-M   'P 1'
#
loop_
_entity.id
_entity.type
_entity.pdbx_description
1 polymer ?
#
loop_
_entity_poly.entity_id
_entity_poly.type
_entity_poly.pdbx_seq_one_letter_code
_entity_poly.pdbx_strand_id
1 'polypeptide(L)'
;ELKKALQRLRLNDSAMKIEPDFNEVLGRGFKIGFLGKLHFEITVERLEREFGIKTVNTFPSVAYKIKDKIIENVENLPDDFAEIQEPMINLEIISPSKYLGNIFQLKELFRMENIETENLSSERILIKAKMPLSELISDFDDKLKSVSEGFASFGYELGGYQKAELEKMEILVAGFK
;
A
#
# COMPACT_ATOMS: atom_id res chain seq x y z
N GLU A 1 -15.30 -23.28 -2.82
CA GLU A 1 -14.02 -23.74 -3.40
C GLU A 1 -12.85 -22.90 -2.92
N LEU A 2 -12.87 -21.56 -3.05
CA LEU A 2 -11.79 -20.65 -2.63
C LEU A 2 -11.38 -20.85 -1.16
N LYS A 3 -12.34 -20.92 -0.22
CA LYS A 3 -12.05 -21.17 1.20
C LYS A 3 -11.23 -22.44 1.42
N LYS A 4 -11.57 -23.53 0.73
CA LYS A 4 -10.83 -24.81 0.87
C LYS A 4 -9.42 -24.71 0.31
N ALA A 5 -9.24 -24.03 -0.82
CA ALA A 5 -7.94 -23.80 -1.43
C ALA A 5 -7.04 -22.96 -0.51
N LEU A 6 -7.55 -21.84 0.00
CA LEU A 6 -6.84 -20.98 0.94
C LEU A 6 -6.45 -21.71 2.23
N GLN A 7 -7.33 -22.56 2.78
CA GLN A 7 -7.01 -23.38 3.94
C GLN A 7 -5.87 -24.38 3.67
N ARG A 8 -5.84 -24.99 2.46
CA ARG A 8 -4.74 -25.87 2.06
C ARG A 8 -3.43 -25.14 1.89
N LEU A 9 -3.44 -23.96 1.26
CA LEU A 9 -2.24 -23.13 1.13
C LEU A 9 -1.69 -22.73 2.50
N ARG A 10 -2.57 -22.34 3.43
CA ARG A 10 -2.20 -21.95 4.79
C ARG A 10 -1.52 -23.07 5.58
N LEU A 11 -1.79 -24.33 5.30
CA LEU A 11 -1.09 -25.46 5.98
C LEU A 11 0.42 -25.44 5.73
N ASN A 12 0.82 -24.98 4.55
CA ASN A 12 2.23 -24.89 4.15
C ASN A 12 2.78 -23.46 4.30
N ASP A 13 1.94 -22.49 4.67
CA ASP A 13 2.29 -21.08 4.75
C ASP A 13 1.58 -20.42 5.95
N SER A 14 2.20 -20.54 7.10
CA SER A 14 1.69 -20.00 8.35
C SER A 14 1.68 -18.47 8.42
N ALA A 15 2.38 -17.79 7.51
CA ALA A 15 2.46 -16.34 7.46
C ALA A 15 1.15 -15.70 6.94
N MET A 16 0.35 -16.46 6.18
CA MET A 16 -0.94 -15.95 5.69
C MET A 16 -1.97 -15.81 6.82
N LYS A 17 -2.47 -14.60 6.99
CA LYS A 17 -3.65 -14.32 7.81
C LYS A 17 -4.87 -14.24 6.92
N ILE A 18 -5.86 -15.10 7.13
CA ILE A 18 -7.05 -15.22 6.28
C ILE A 18 -8.27 -14.93 7.13
N GLU A 19 -9.03 -13.91 6.75
CA GLU A 19 -10.28 -13.50 7.39
C GLU A 19 -11.39 -13.45 6.34
N PRO A 20 -12.62 -13.91 6.66
CA PRO A 20 -13.76 -13.72 5.78
C PRO A 20 -14.02 -12.22 5.60
N ASP A 21 -14.35 -11.83 4.39
CA ASP A 21 -14.68 -10.44 4.05
C ASP A 21 -15.89 -10.37 3.14
N PHE A 22 -16.54 -9.24 3.08
CA PHE A 22 -17.68 -8.98 2.24
C PHE A 22 -17.58 -7.58 1.65
N ASN A 23 -17.66 -7.51 0.34
CA ASN A 23 -17.74 -6.25 -0.41
C ASN A 23 -19.10 -6.17 -1.11
N GLU A 24 -19.74 -5.02 -1.12
CA GLU A 24 -21.08 -4.85 -1.71
C GLU A 24 -21.10 -5.13 -3.21
N VAL A 25 -20.03 -4.80 -3.93
CA VAL A 25 -19.90 -4.98 -5.38
C VAL A 25 -19.43 -6.39 -5.74
N LEU A 26 -18.39 -6.89 -5.06
CA LEU A 26 -17.75 -8.17 -5.36
C LEU A 26 -18.35 -9.36 -4.61
N GLY A 27 -19.19 -9.10 -3.60
CA GLY A 27 -19.81 -10.11 -2.77
C GLY A 27 -18.87 -10.69 -1.72
N ARG A 28 -19.02 -12.00 -1.43
CA ARG A 28 -18.25 -12.69 -0.40
C ARG A 28 -16.84 -13.03 -0.87
N GLY A 29 -15.85 -12.62 -0.07
CA GLY A 29 -14.44 -12.85 -0.31
C GLY A 29 -13.65 -13.13 0.95
N PHE A 30 -12.35 -12.85 0.88
CA PHE A 30 -11.42 -12.98 2.00
C PHE A 30 -10.46 -11.81 2.00
N LYS A 31 -10.25 -11.23 3.17
CA LYS A 31 -9.13 -10.33 3.43
C LYS A 31 -7.93 -11.18 3.83
N ILE A 32 -6.83 -11.03 3.12
CA ILE A 32 -5.65 -11.86 3.31
C ILE A 32 -4.43 -10.96 3.55
N GLY A 33 -3.74 -11.19 4.66
CA GLY A 33 -2.48 -10.56 4.97
C GLY A 33 -1.30 -11.37 4.41
N PHE A 34 -0.37 -10.68 3.74
CA PHE A 34 0.84 -11.23 3.14
C PHE A 34 2.08 -10.55 3.71
N LEU A 35 3.24 -11.20 3.62
CA LEU A 35 4.53 -10.62 4.01
C LEU A 35 5.06 -9.57 3.03
N GLY A 36 4.49 -9.51 1.83
CA GLY A 36 4.86 -8.56 0.78
C GLY A 36 4.23 -8.91 -0.56
N LYS A 37 4.49 -8.08 -1.57
CA LYS A 37 3.89 -8.18 -2.91
C LYS A 37 4.21 -9.53 -3.59
N LEU A 38 5.46 -9.97 -3.54
CA LEU A 38 5.87 -11.26 -4.13
C LEU A 38 5.14 -12.44 -3.50
N HIS A 39 4.94 -12.42 -2.19
CA HIS A 39 4.18 -13.46 -1.48
C HIS A 39 2.72 -13.50 -1.96
N PHE A 40 2.11 -12.34 -2.16
CA PHE A 40 0.77 -12.21 -2.74
C PHE A 40 0.72 -12.79 -4.17
N GLU A 41 1.63 -12.37 -5.05
CA GLU A 41 1.68 -12.80 -6.45
C GLU A 41 1.84 -14.31 -6.58
N ILE A 42 2.77 -14.92 -5.81
CA ILE A 42 2.96 -16.37 -5.77
C ILE A 42 1.69 -17.08 -5.28
N THR A 43 1.01 -16.53 -4.28
CA THR A 43 -0.23 -17.15 -3.75
C THR A 43 -1.36 -17.12 -4.79
N VAL A 44 -1.52 -16.00 -5.51
CA VAL A 44 -2.52 -15.89 -6.59
C VAL A 44 -2.21 -16.87 -7.72
N GLU A 45 -0.96 -16.97 -8.16
CA GLU A 45 -0.54 -17.92 -9.17
C GLU A 45 -0.79 -19.37 -8.73
N ARG A 46 -0.52 -19.70 -7.48
CA ARG A 46 -0.79 -21.02 -6.92
C ARG A 46 -2.27 -21.34 -6.86
N LEU A 47 -3.13 -20.37 -6.53
CA LEU A 47 -4.59 -20.56 -6.56
C LEU A 47 -5.07 -20.91 -7.96
N GLU A 48 -4.56 -20.26 -8.98
CA GLU A 48 -4.91 -20.57 -10.37
C GLU A 48 -4.32 -21.91 -10.81
N ARG A 49 -3.04 -22.15 -10.61
CA ARG A 49 -2.32 -23.33 -11.10
C ARG A 49 -2.68 -24.61 -10.37
N GLU A 50 -2.78 -24.58 -9.03
CA GLU A 50 -3.02 -25.81 -8.22
C GLU A 50 -4.52 -26.12 -8.02
N PHE A 51 -5.36 -25.09 -8.04
CA PHE A 51 -6.79 -25.23 -7.73
C PHE A 51 -7.72 -24.80 -8.87
N GLY A 52 -7.19 -24.21 -9.96
CA GLY A 52 -7.99 -23.70 -11.09
C GLY A 52 -8.86 -22.49 -10.72
N ILE A 53 -8.52 -21.76 -9.65
CA ILE A 53 -9.33 -20.66 -9.12
C ILE A 53 -8.72 -19.34 -9.57
N LYS A 54 -9.43 -18.61 -10.45
CA LYS A 54 -9.13 -17.23 -10.79
C LYS A 54 -9.80 -16.30 -9.78
N THR A 55 -9.03 -15.39 -9.23
CA THR A 55 -9.49 -14.42 -8.22
C THR A 55 -9.51 -13.00 -8.78
N VAL A 56 -10.48 -12.22 -8.34
CA VAL A 56 -10.44 -10.76 -8.47
C VAL A 56 -9.82 -10.22 -7.18
N ASN A 57 -8.70 -9.53 -7.33
CA ASN A 57 -7.92 -9.04 -6.21
C ASN A 57 -8.07 -7.53 -6.10
N THR A 58 -8.38 -7.07 -4.90
CA THR A 58 -8.43 -5.65 -4.55
C THR A 58 -7.39 -5.35 -3.48
N PHE A 59 -6.78 -4.20 -3.55
CA PHE A 59 -5.89 -3.73 -2.49
C PHE A 59 -6.69 -2.90 -1.48
N PRO A 60 -6.36 -2.98 -0.18
CA PRO A 60 -7.02 -2.15 0.82
C PRO A 60 -6.77 -0.68 0.52
N SER A 61 -7.79 0.14 0.65
CA SER A 61 -7.65 1.57 0.73
C SER A 61 -7.13 1.98 2.12
N VAL A 62 -6.51 3.13 2.18
CA VAL A 62 -6.14 3.71 3.49
C VAL A 62 -7.39 4.22 4.20
N ALA A 63 -7.37 4.17 5.53
CA ALA A 63 -8.44 4.74 6.34
C ALA A 63 -8.27 6.26 6.44
N TYR A 64 -9.25 7.02 5.95
CA TYR A 64 -9.28 8.47 6.07
C TYR A 64 -9.93 8.89 7.39
N LYS A 65 -9.65 10.09 7.85
CA LYS A 65 -10.29 10.67 9.02
C LYS A 65 -11.02 11.95 8.66
N ILE A 66 -12.31 12.02 9.00
CA ILE A 66 -13.13 13.24 8.87
C ILE A 66 -13.60 13.62 10.28
N LYS A 67 -13.14 14.77 10.77
CA LYS A 67 -13.30 15.17 12.18
C LYS A 67 -12.77 14.04 13.11
N ASP A 68 -13.63 13.39 13.89
CA ASP A 68 -13.26 12.30 14.81
C ASP A 68 -13.66 10.90 14.30
N LYS A 69 -14.16 10.79 13.06
CA LYS A 69 -14.58 9.51 12.47
C LYS A 69 -13.51 8.98 11.53
N ILE A 70 -13.16 7.71 11.70
CA ILE A 70 -12.32 6.96 10.77
C ILE A 70 -13.23 6.31 9.73
N ILE A 71 -12.90 6.48 8.45
CA ILE A 71 -13.62 5.96 7.30
C ILE A 71 -12.67 5.01 6.57
N GLU A 72 -12.91 3.72 6.72
CA GLU A 72 -12.10 2.66 6.11
C GLU A 72 -12.49 2.38 4.66
N ASN A 73 -13.76 2.64 4.31
CA ASN A 73 -14.27 2.43 2.96
C ASN A 73 -14.57 3.78 2.29
N VAL A 74 -13.95 4.03 1.15
CA VAL A 74 -14.13 5.27 0.36
C VAL A 74 -15.59 5.46 -0.09
N GLU A 75 -16.35 4.38 -0.25
CA GLU A 75 -17.78 4.44 -0.58
C GLU A 75 -18.61 5.17 0.49
N ASN A 76 -18.15 5.09 1.74
CA ASN A 76 -18.80 5.74 2.88
C ASN A 76 -18.37 7.22 3.07
N LEU A 77 -17.57 7.75 2.15
CA LEU A 77 -17.23 9.18 2.16
C LEU A 77 -18.46 10.00 1.82
N PRO A 78 -18.84 10.99 2.65
CA PRO A 78 -19.89 11.92 2.30
C PRO A 78 -19.50 12.71 1.04
N ASP A 79 -20.47 13.15 0.27
CA ASP A 79 -20.22 13.92 -0.96
C ASP A 79 -19.68 15.33 -0.66
N ASP A 80 -20.00 15.86 0.51
CA ASP A 80 -19.49 17.14 1.01
C ASP A 80 -18.69 16.90 2.31
N PHE A 81 -17.36 16.98 2.21
CA PHE A 81 -16.47 16.91 3.35
C PHE A 81 -15.53 18.13 3.38
N ALA A 82 -15.75 19.00 4.34
CA ALA A 82 -14.97 20.23 4.48
C ALA A 82 -13.50 19.98 4.90
N GLU A 83 -13.23 18.91 5.63
CA GLU A 83 -11.88 18.58 6.13
C GLU A 83 -11.67 17.06 6.17
N ILE A 84 -10.87 16.57 5.26
CA ILE A 84 -10.41 15.19 5.24
C ILE A 84 -8.94 15.14 5.67
N GLN A 85 -8.61 14.13 6.46
CA GLN A 85 -7.23 13.84 6.85
C GLN A 85 -6.85 12.47 6.32
N GLU A 86 -5.65 12.39 5.76
CA GLU A 86 -5.05 11.14 5.31
C GLU A 86 -4.01 10.62 6.30
N PRO A 87 -3.83 9.31 6.41
CA PRO A 87 -2.80 8.74 7.24
C PRO A 87 -1.42 8.98 6.62
N MET A 88 -0.50 9.49 7.45
CA MET A 88 0.88 9.74 7.09
C MET A 88 1.80 8.67 7.66
N ILE A 89 2.95 8.51 7.06
CA ILE A 89 4.04 7.67 7.55
C ILE A 89 5.33 8.48 7.70
N ASN A 90 6.15 8.06 8.65
CA ASN A 90 7.55 8.42 8.73
C ASN A 90 8.33 7.32 8.00
N LEU A 91 8.91 7.67 6.87
CA LEU A 91 9.64 6.78 5.99
C LEU A 91 11.14 6.89 6.26
N GLU A 92 11.83 5.76 6.31
CA GLU A 92 13.28 5.67 6.37
C GLU A 92 13.79 4.84 5.22
N ILE A 93 14.68 5.37 4.40
CA ILE A 93 15.29 4.69 3.26
C ILE A 93 16.77 4.57 3.50
N ILE A 94 17.31 3.36 3.41
CA ILE A 94 18.75 3.09 3.44
C ILE A 94 19.21 2.72 2.03
N SER A 95 20.20 3.44 1.52
CA SER A 95 20.70 3.25 0.16
C SER A 95 22.20 3.52 0.08
N PRO A 96 22.90 2.94 -0.92
CA PRO A 96 24.21 3.44 -1.30
C PRO A 96 24.15 4.90 -1.72
N SER A 97 25.13 5.71 -1.29
CA SER A 97 25.16 7.18 -1.50
C SER A 97 25.11 7.57 -2.97
N LYS A 98 25.59 6.71 -3.88
CA LYS A 98 25.56 6.96 -5.33
C LYS A 98 24.13 7.09 -5.92
N TYR A 99 23.11 6.51 -5.27
CA TYR A 99 21.71 6.58 -5.72
C TYR A 99 20.92 7.73 -5.13
N LEU A 100 21.54 8.55 -4.27
CA LEU A 100 20.85 9.66 -3.60
C LEU A 100 20.09 10.56 -4.58
N GLY A 101 20.75 10.98 -5.67
CA GLY A 101 20.14 11.84 -6.68
C GLY A 101 18.91 11.22 -7.35
N ASN A 102 18.98 9.92 -7.67
CA ASN A 102 17.86 9.21 -8.28
C ASN A 102 16.69 9.06 -7.31
N ILE A 103 16.97 8.80 -6.03
CA ILE A 103 15.94 8.68 -4.99
C ILE A 103 15.27 10.03 -4.74
N PHE A 104 16.02 11.14 -4.80
CA PHE A 104 15.43 12.47 -4.68
C PHE A 104 14.43 12.80 -5.81
N GLN A 105 14.59 12.24 -7.00
CA GLN A 105 13.64 12.41 -8.11
C GLN A 105 12.26 11.80 -7.80
N LEU A 106 12.18 10.84 -6.88
CA LEU A 106 10.91 10.28 -6.43
C LEU A 106 10.00 11.32 -5.78
N LYS A 107 10.55 12.45 -5.30
CA LYS A 107 9.76 13.57 -4.78
C LYS A 107 8.83 14.20 -5.83
N GLU A 108 9.12 14.05 -7.11
CA GLU A 108 8.26 14.53 -8.20
C GLU A 108 7.04 13.63 -8.43
N LEU A 109 7.15 12.36 -8.01
CA LEU A 109 6.09 11.35 -8.17
C LEU A 109 5.29 11.12 -6.89
N PHE A 110 5.93 11.32 -5.75
CA PHE A 110 5.38 11.05 -4.41
C PHE A 110 5.50 12.30 -3.54
N ARG A 111 4.48 12.56 -2.72
CA ARG A 111 4.45 13.70 -1.78
C ARG A 111 5.36 13.44 -0.57
N MET A 112 6.66 13.44 -0.82
CA MET A 112 7.68 13.31 0.22
C MET A 112 7.98 14.69 0.84
N GLU A 113 7.69 14.83 2.12
CA GLU A 113 7.89 16.06 2.89
C GLU A 113 9.00 15.85 3.93
N ASN A 114 9.57 16.97 4.44
CA ASN A 114 10.56 16.98 5.53
C ASN A 114 11.72 16.01 5.27
N ILE A 115 12.29 16.06 4.06
CA ILE A 115 13.35 15.14 3.68
C ILE A 115 14.65 15.55 4.39
N GLU A 116 15.15 14.61 5.19
CA GLU A 116 16.43 14.73 5.89
C GLU A 116 17.36 13.60 5.44
N THR A 117 18.66 13.87 5.45
CA THR A 117 19.66 12.86 5.07
C THR A 117 20.74 12.77 6.14
N GLU A 118 21.14 11.53 6.44
CA GLU A 118 22.17 11.21 7.41
C GLU A 118 23.15 10.20 6.81
N ASN A 119 24.45 10.50 6.86
CA ASN A 119 25.47 9.55 6.43
C ASN A 119 25.66 8.46 7.47
N LEU A 120 25.29 7.22 7.16
CA LEU A 120 25.55 6.07 8.02
C LEU A 120 27.01 5.59 7.91
N SER A 121 27.60 5.75 6.72
CA SER A 121 28.99 5.44 6.44
C SER A 121 29.47 6.24 5.21
N SER A 122 30.73 6.02 4.79
CA SER A 122 31.24 6.60 3.53
C SER A 122 30.47 6.19 2.29
N GLU A 123 29.76 5.05 2.30
CA GLU A 123 29.08 4.49 1.15
C GLU A 123 27.56 4.40 1.30
N ARG A 124 27.02 4.60 2.51
CA ARG A 124 25.59 4.42 2.81
C ARG A 124 25.00 5.67 3.44
N ILE A 125 23.79 5.96 3.02
CA ILE A 125 22.99 7.10 3.49
C ILE A 125 21.63 6.60 3.98
N LEU A 126 21.16 7.22 5.04
CA LEU A 126 19.79 7.16 5.54
C LEU A 126 19.05 8.41 5.07
N ILE A 127 17.90 8.23 4.45
CA ILE A 127 16.99 9.29 4.04
C ILE A 127 15.73 9.12 4.87
N LYS A 128 15.35 10.18 5.60
CA LYS A 128 14.10 10.24 6.35
C LYS A 128 13.15 11.17 5.62
N ALA A 129 11.88 10.79 5.54
CA ALA A 129 10.85 11.61 4.92
C ALA A 129 9.49 11.33 5.55
N LYS A 130 8.54 12.24 5.38
CA LYS A 130 7.15 12.03 5.69
C LYS A 130 6.36 11.96 4.40
N MET A 131 5.45 10.98 4.27
CA MET A 131 4.61 10.84 3.07
C MET A 131 3.27 10.18 3.40
N PRO A 132 2.26 10.32 2.52
CA PRO A 132 1.00 9.62 2.67
C PRO A 132 1.15 8.11 2.58
N LEU A 133 0.46 7.38 3.45
CA LEU A 133 0.44 5.91 3.42
C LEU A 133 -0.12 5.35 2.10
N SER A 134 -1.08 6.05 1.49
CA SER A 134 -1.67 5.65 0.20
C SER A 134 -0.63 5.54 -0.91
N GLU A 135 0.34 6.44 -0.94
CA GLU A 135 1.40 6.44 -1.95
C GLU A 135 2.44 5.34 -1.72
N LEU A 136 2.71 5.00 -0.46
CA LEU A 136 3.56 3.85 -0.14
C LEU A 136 2.95 2.54 -0.65
N ILE A 137 1.63 2.36 -0.43
CA ILE A 137 0.92 1.13 -0.80
C ILE A 137 0.81 0.97 -2.32
N SER A 138 0.77 2.06 -3.09
CA SER A 138 0.60 1.99 -4.54
C SER A 138 1.81 1.35 -5.24
N ASP A 139 2.81 2.11 -5.57
CA ASP A 139 3.95 1.60 -6.36
C ASP A 139 5.32 2.15 -5.90
N PHE A 140 5.39 2.71 -4.69
CA PHE A 140 6.61 3.31 -4.14
C PHE A 140 7.77 2.30 -4.08
N ASP A 141 7.53 1.06 -3.61
CA ASP A 141 8.56 0.02 -3.52
C ASP A 141 9.16 -0.31 -4.89
N ASP A 142 8.31 -0.49 -5.89
CA ASP A 142 8.75 -0.79 -7.27
C ASP A 142 9.56 0.37 -7.85
N LYS A 143 9.14 1.62 -7.61
CA LYS A 143 9.87 2.81 -8.05
C LYS A 143 11.20 2.97 -7.33
N LEU A 144 11.22 2.80 -6.01
CA LEU A 144 12.45 2.87 -5.22
C LEU A 144 13.48 1.83 -5.67
N LYS A 145 13.06 0.60 -5.90
CA LYS A 145 13.91 -0.48 -6.41
C LYS A 145 14.41 -0.17 -7.82
N SER A 146 13.56 0.37 -8.68
CA SER A 146 13.93 0.75 -10.05
C SER A 146 15.03 1.82 -10.06
N VAL A 147 14.89 2.90 -9.30
CA VAL A 147 15.86 4.01 -9.29
C VAL A 147 17.15 3.70 -8.54
N SER A 148 17.14 2.67 -7.70
CA SER A 148 18.30 2.23 -6.90
C SER A 148 18.90 0.90 -7.37
N GLU A 149 18.48 0.38 -8.52
CA GLU A 149 18.92 -0.94 -9.03
C GLU A 149 18.72 -2.07 -8.00
N GLY A 150 17.71 -1.95 -7.15
CA GLY A 150 17.39 -2.88 -6.08
C GLY A 150 18.25 -2.75 -4.81
N PHE A 151 19.16 -1.77 -4.74
CA PHE A 151 20.06 -1.61 -3.59
C PHE A 151 19.48 -0.81 -2.44
N ALA A 152 18.39 -0.07 -2.64
CA ALA A 152 17.71 0.62 -1.56
C ALA A 152 16.72 -0.29 -0.85
N SER A 153 16.63 -0.10 0.46
CA SER A 153 15.60 -0.69 1.31
C SER A 153 14.92 0.41 2.11
N PHE A 154 13.68 0.16 2.54
CA PHE A 154 12.96 1.12 3.36
C PHE A 154 12.23 0.44 4.52
N GLY A 155 11.99 1.22 5.55
CA GLY A 155 11.08 0.93 6.65
C GLY A 155 10.17 2.13 6.88
N TYR A 156 9.06 1.93 7.58
CA TYR A 156 8.17 3.02 7.91
C TYR A 156 7.46 2.80 9.24
N GLU A 157 7.02 3.92 9.83
CA GLU A 157 6.16 3.94 11.00
C GLU A 157 4.96 4.85 10.74
N LEU A 158 3.82 4.57 11.37
CA LEU A 158 2.65 5.43 11.24
C LEU A 158 2.91 6.79 11.88
N GLY A 159 2.77 7.86 11.12
CA GLY A 159 3.04 9.25 11.49
C GLY A 159 1.79 10.07 11.84
N GLY A 160 0.66 9.39 12.14
CA GLY A 160 -0.61 10.04 12.44
C GLY A 160 -1.38 10.48 11.20
N TYR A 161 -2.25 11.47 11.35
CA TYR A 161 -3.09 12.00 10.27
C TYR A 161 -2.72 13.44 9.96
N GLN A 162 -2.81 13.81 8.69
CA GLN A 162 -2.58 15.18 8.21
C GLN A 162 -3.72 15.59 7.29
N LYS A 163 -4.10 16.87 7.34
CA LYS A 163 -5.09 17.45 6.42
C LYS A 163 -4.62 17.26 4.98
N ALA A 164 -5.52 16.80 4.13
CA ALA A 164 -5.25 16.58 2.71
C ALA A 164 -6.29 17.29 1.85
N GLU A 165 -5.86 17.78 0.69
CA GLU A 165 -6.73 18.28 -0.36
C GLU A 165 -7.07 17.11 -1.28
N LEU A 166 -8.19 16.44 -1.01
CA LEU A 166 -8.66 15.28 -1.74
C LEU A 166 -10.04 15.53 -2.31
N GLU A 167 -10.29 15.00 -3.49
CA GLU A 167 -11.61 15.00 -4.13
C GLU A 167 -12.10 13.56 -4.30
N LYS A 168 -13.40 13.37 -4.12
CA LYS A 168 -14.04 12.08 -4.38
C LYS A 168 -14.25 11.91 -5.87
N MET A 169 -13.59 10.91 -6.46
CA MET A 169 -13.77 10.54 -7.87
C MET A 169 -14.69 9.32 -7.97
N GLU A 170 -15.71 9.41 -8.79
CA GLU A 170 -16.58 8.28 -9.15
C GLU A 170 -16.37 7.89 -10.60
N ILE A 171 -16.15 6.61 -10.86
CA ILE A 171 -16.02 6.08 -12.21
C ILE A 171 -17.33 5.40 -12.59
N LEU A 172 -17.99 5.92 -13.61
CA LEU A 172 -19.22 5.35 -14.16
C LEU A 172 -18.91 4.55 -15.43
N VAL A 173 -19.33 3.32 -15.49
CA VAL A 173 -19.24 2.47 -16.69
C VAL A 173 -20.64 2.35 -17.30
N ALA A 174 -20.84 2.89 -18.50
CA ALA A 174 -22.13 2.96 -19.17
C ALA A 174 -23.25 3.60 -18.30
N GLY A 175 -22.89 4.57 -17.45
CA GLY A 175 -23.82 5.25 -16.54
C GLY A 175 -24.14 4.51 -15.24
N PHE A 176 -23.52 3.35 -15.01
CA PHE A 176 -23.62 2.58 -13.77
C PHE A 176 -22.35 2.76 -12.93
N LYS A 177 -22.55 2.89 -11.61
CA LYS A 177 -21.50 3.00 -10.60
C LYS A 177 -20.94 1.64 -10.24
#